data_5f3cb74d1af2eadbc0ad02e9f44fa06b
#
_entry.id   5f3cb74d1af2eadbc0ad02e9f44fa06b
#
_cell.length_a   1.000
_cell.length_b   1.000
_cell.length_c   1.000
_cell.angle_alpha   90.00
_cell.angle_beta   90.00
_cell.angle_gamma   90.00
#
_symmetry.space_group_name_H-M   'P 1'
#
loop_
_entity.id
_entity.type
_entity.pdbx_description
1 polymer ?
#
loop_
_entity_poly.entity_id
_entity_poly.type
_entity_poly.pdbx_seq_one_letter_code
_entity_poly.pdbx_strand_id
1 'polypeptide(L)'
;MRLSARLLLFCLSLLSLSALAAPVAGLYQVREPVADQQPESRDAAMQKALQTLVLRLTGDAKALQNPALEGLRKDPQQIVSQYGFEGEALLVEFDPASTDRQLRQAGLALWGANRPAILAWWLNESPEGSQLVGESQSASASLRDAAQHRGLPLRLPLADLSEQALGSADVLLANDPQALREASERYDADALLAVRAAESGGSWQATWRLWLGDEREQGKAEGADRAALADAVMLAVAERLAPRFVVKPGAAQSLTLVVEGADLSRFAALERLLEPFAARLQEIDGQRLVYQVSASPEQLRAQLALAQLQEVSEPLDAAEPVQNPQESPKDEAPQVKPRTDQLRFRW
;
A
#
# COMPACT_ATOMS: atom_id res chain seq x y z
N MET A 1 -4.38 -11.74 47.68
CA MET A 1 -5.26 -11.45 46.50
C MET A 1 -4.98 -10.14 45.78
N ARG A 2 -4.41 -9.10 46.37
CA ARG A 2 -4.14 -7.81 45.66
C ARG A 2 -2.82 -7.78 44.88
N LEU A 3 -1.84 -8.64 45.21
CA LEU A 3 -0.55 -8.73 44.53
C LEU A 3 -0.65 -9.56 43.23
N SER A 4 -1.42 -10.65 43.25
CA SER A 4 -1.66 -11.51 42.08
C SER A 4 -2.45 -10.80 40.96
N ALA A 5 -3.41 -9.92 41.32
CA ALA A 5 -4.16 -9.13 40.36
C ALA A 5 -3.29 -8.04 39.68
N ARG A 6 -2.33 -7.46 40.40
CA ARG A 6 -1.38 -6.48 39.82
C ARG A 6 -0.35 -7.13 38.90
N LEU A 7 0.07 -8.36 39.21
CA LEU A 7 0.98 -9.13 38.35
C LEU A 7 0.27 -9.56 37.05
N LEU A 8 -1.01 -9.92 37.13
CA LEU A 8 -1.81 -10.28 35.96
C LEU A 8 -2.06 -9.08 35.03
N LEU A 9 -2.31 -7.88 35.59
CA LEU A 9 -2.45 -6.64 34.80
C LEU A 9 -1.12 -6.23 34.13
N PHE A 10 0.01 -6.45 34.77
CA PHE A 10 1.33 -6.14 34.23
C PHE A 10 1.72 -7.11 33.10
N CYS A 11 1.33 -8.39 33.17
CA CYS A 11 1.54 -9.34 32.07
C CYS A 11 0.64 -9.09 30.86
N LEU A 12 -0.54 -8.49 31.05
CA LEU A 12 -1.44 -8.15 29.93
C LEU A 12 -0.95 -6.93 29.12
N SER A 13 -0.18 -6.03 29.73
CA SER A 13 0.36 -4.84 29.05
C SER A 13 1.59 -5.12 28.18
N LEU A 14 2.16 -6.33 28.23
CA LEU A 14 3.33 -6.74 27.41
C LEU A 14 2.96 -7.41 26.08
N LEU A 15 1.66 -7.56 25.78
CA LEU A 15 1.17 -8.08 24.51
C LEU A 15 0.80 -6.94 23.53
N SER A 16 1.66 -5.93 23.41
CA SER A 16 1.60 -5.01 22.28
C SER A 16 2.11 -5.77 21.05
N LEU A 17 1.21 -6.51 20.39
CA LEU A 17 1.47 -7.05 19.06
C LEU A 17 1.62 -5.85 18.13
N SER A 18 2.84 -5.59 17.69
CA SER A 18 3.08 -4.65 16.59
C SER A 18 2.24 -5.11 15.41
N ALA A 19 1.22 -4.33 15.04
CA ALA A 19 0.42 -4.59 13.86
C ALA A 19 1.31 -4.30 12.65
N LEU A 20 1.98 -5.32 12.15
CA LEU A 20 2.67 -5.26 10.87
C LEU A 20 1.60 -5.14 9.78
N ALA A 21 1.80 -4.22 8.84
CA ALA A 21 0.96 -4.09 7.66
C ALA A 21 0.83 -5.49 7.02
N ALA A 22 -0.37 -6.06 7.08
CA ALA A 22 -0.61 -7.37 6.49
C ALA A 22 -0.62 -7.23 4.97
N PRO A 23 0.06 -8.11 4.22
CA PRO A 23 0.02 -8.06 2.77
C PRO A 23 -1.43 -8.22 2.29
N VAL A 24 -1.79 -7.50 1.21
CA VAL A 24 -3.11 -7.59 0.61
C VAL A 24 -3.37 -9.02 0.15
N ALA A 25 -4.33 -9.69 0.81
CA ALA A 25 -4.76 -11.02 0.40
C ALA A 25 -5.56 -10.96 -0.91
N GLY A 26 -5.46 -12.00 -1.74
CA GLY A 26 -6.25 -12.11 -2.96
C GLY A 26 -5.90 -11.09 -4.03
N LEU A 27 -4.66 -10.57 -4.08
CA LEU A 27 -4.22 -9.58 -5.06
C LEU A 27 -4.43 -10.05 -6.51
N TYR A 28 -4.27 -11.35 -6.76
CA TYR A 28 -4.43 -12.01 -8.07
C TYR A 28 -5.80 -12.67 -8.25
N GLN A 29 -6.71 -12.48 -7.30
CA GLN A 29 -8.08 -12.98 -7.38
C GLN A 29 -9.03 -11.82 -7.69
N VAL A 30 -9.76 -11.90 -8.79
CA VAL A 30 -10.67 -10.84 -9.25
C VAL A 30 -12.08 -11.38 -9.35
N ARG A 31 -13.03 -10.60 -8.85
CA ARG A 31 -14.44 -10.89 -8.90
C ARG A 31 -15.14 -9.87 -9.80
N GLU A 32 -15.77 -10.33 -10.88
CA GLU A 32 -16.48 -9.47 -11.83
C GLU A 32 -17.94 -9.86 -11.94
N PRO A 33 -18.88 -8.92 -11.92
CA PRO A 33 -20.29 -9.22 -12.14
C PRO A 33 -20.55 -9.84 -13.53
N VAL A 34 -21.44 -10.81 -13.57
CA VAL A 34 -21.93 -11.44 -14.82
C VAL A 34 -23.45 -11.41 -14.86
N ALA A 35 -24.01 -11.19 -16.05
CA ALA A 35 -25.45 -11.21 -16.23
C ALA A 35 -26.01 -12.64 -16.20
N ASP A 36 -25.23 -13.60 -16.73
CA ASP A 36 -25.56 -15.02 -16.79
C ASP A 36 -24.27 -15.86 -16.94
N GLN A 37 -24.40 -17.17 -17.03
CA GLN A 37 -23.28 -18.10 -17.18
C GLN A 37 -23.01 -18.51 -18.64
N GLN A 38 -23.54 -17.76 -19.60
CA GLN A 38 -23.29 -18.03 -21.02
C GLN A 38 -21.83 -17.72 -21.40
N PRO A 39 -21.30 -18.39 -22.44
CA PRO A 39 -19.92 -18.19 -22.86
C PRO A 39 -19.56 -16.73 -23.13
N GLU A 40 -20.43 -15.99 -23.78
CA GLU A 40 -20.23 -14.58 -24.13
C GLU A 40 -20.14 -13.69 -22.88
N SER A 41 -21.02 -13.89 -21.91
CA SER A 41 -21.01 -13.15 -20.63
C SER A 41 -19.77 -13.50 -19.81
N ARG A 42 -19.39 -14.77 -19.76
CA ARG A 42 -18.15 -15.23 -19.12
C ARG A 42 -16.91 -14.60 -19.76
N ASP A 43 -16.82 -14.63 -21.09
CA ASP A 43 -15.65 -14.10 -21.80
C ASP A 43 -15.54 -12.58 -21.64
N ALA A 44 -16.66 -11.86 -21.64
CA ALA A 44 -16.70 -10.44 -21.33
C ALA A 44 -16.25 -10.14 -19.90
N ALA A 45 -16.69 -10.94 -18.91
CA ALA A 45 -16.25 -10.79 -17.52
C ALA A 45 -14.77 -11.15 -17.34
N MET A 46 -14.25 -12.15 -18.06
CA MET A 46 -12.84 -12.51 -18.08
C MET A 46 -11.96 -11.34 -18.57
N GLN A 47 -12.43 -10.64 -19.63
CA GLN A 47 -11.76 -9.45 -20.14
C GLN A 47 -11.75 -8.31 -19.10
N LYS A 48 -12.86 -8.10 -18.41
CA LYS A 48 -12.94 -7.11 -17.33
C LYS A 48 -12.04 -7.50 -16.16
N ALA A 49 -12.01 -8.78 -15.78
CA ALA A 49 -11.13 -9.28 -14.73
C ALA A 49 -9.65 -9.03 -15.03
N LEU A 50 -9.23 -9.23 -16.29
CA LEU A 50 -7.88 -8.87 -16.72
C LEU A 50 -7.62 -7.35 -16.59
N GLN A 51 -8.57 -6.50 -17.01
CA GLN A 51 -8.42 -5.05 -16.88
C GLN A 51 -8.31 -4.63 -15.41
N THR A 52 -9.16 -5.16 -14.55
CA THR A 52 -9.12 -4.94 -13.10
C THR A 52 -7.78 -5.38 -12.50
N LEU A 53 -7.28 -6.56 -12.89
CA LEU A 53 -5.98 -7.07 -12.44
C LEU A 53 -4.83 -6.13 -12.85
N VAL A 54 -4.80 -5.71 -14.11
CA VAL A 54 -3.77 -4.78 -14.63
C VAL A 54 -3.81 -3.46 -13.86
N LEU A 55 -4.98 -2.86 -13.66
CA LEU A 55 -5.14 -1.63 -12.88
C LEU A 55 -4.71 -1.83 -11.42
N ARG A 56 -5.08 -2.95 -10.82
CA ARG A 56 -4.73 -3.31 -9.45
C ARG A 56 -3.22 -3.47 -9.26
N LEU A 57 -2.55 -4.12 -10.20
CA LEU A 57 -1.11 -4.38 -10.13
C LEU A 57 -0.24 -3.20 -10.58
N THR A 58 -0.76 -2.28 -11.38
CA THR A 58 0.01 -1.13 -11.85
C THR A 58 -0.36 0.18 -11.17
N GLY A 59 -1.63 0.33 -10.75
CA GLY A 59 -2.19 1.60 -10.31
C GLY A 59 -2.15 2.67 -11.40
N ASP A 60 -2.11 2.29 -12.67
CA ASP A 60 -2.01 3.22 -13.81
C ASP A 60 -3.03 2.85 -14.90
N ALA A 61 -4.03 3.73 -15.11
CA ALA A 61 -5.03 3.54 -16.16
C ALA A 61 -4.43 3.45 -17.56
N LYS A 62 -3.28 4.09 -17.81
CA LYS A 62 -2.59 4.04 -19.11
C LYS A 62 -2.04 2.65 -19.42
N ALA A 63 -1.78 1.83 -18.39
CA ALA A 63 -1.33 0.45 -18.58
C ALA A 63 -2.30 -0.39 -19.44
N LEU A 64 -3.60 -0.10 -19.37
CA LEU A 64 -4.61 -0.78 -20.19
C LEU A 64 -4.45 -0.52 -21.70
N GLN A 65 -3.78 0.56 -22.08
CA GLN A 65 -3.55 0.93 -23.47
C GLN A 65 -2.19 0.43 -24.01
N ASN A 66 -1.41 -0.28 -23.18
CA ASN A 66 -0.10 -0.78 -23.58
C ASN A 66 -0.25 -1.80 -24.73
N PRO A 67 0.36 -1.55 -25.92
CA PRO A 67 0.26 -2.46 -27.08
C PRO A 67 0.82 -3.86 -26.80
N ALA A 68 1.81 -3.98 -25.92
CA ALA A 68 2.41 -5.27 -25.55
C ALA A 68 1.43 -6.22 -24.82
N LEU A 69 0.30 -5.69 -24.29
CA LEU A 69 -0.75 -6.50 -23.68
C LEU A 69 -1.80 -7.00 -24.68
N GLU A 70 -1.67 -6.72 -25.98
CA GLU A 70 -2.69 -7.11 -26.97
C GLU A 70 -2.91 -8.63 -27.02
N GLY A 71 -1.83 -9.42 -26.95
CA GLY A 71 -1.91 -10.88 -26.89
C GLY A 71 -2.68 -11.36 -25.66
N LEU A 72 -2.38 -10.78 -24.51
CA LEU A 72 -3.04 -11.12 -23.25
C LEU A 72 -4.51 -10.67 -23.22
N ARG A 73 -4.83 -9.53 -23.84
CA ARG A 73 -6.22 -9.09 -24.01
C ARG A 73 -7.02 -10.01 -24.92
N LYS A 74 -6.41 -10.58 -25.97
CA LYS A 74 -7.08 -11.55 -26.85
C LYS A 74 -7.33 -12.88 -26.15
N ASP A 75 -6.41 -13.30 -25.31
CA ASP A 75 -6.49 -14.57 -24.59
C ASP A 75 -5.99 -14.43 -23.14
N PRO A 76 -6.86 -13.96 -22.22
CA PRO A 76 -6.51 -13.85 -20.80
C PRO A 76 -6.23 -15.20 -20.12
N GLN A 77 -6.69 -16.31 -20.69
CA GLN A 77 -6.53 -17.64 -20.11
C GLN A 77 -5.06 -18.07 -19.96
N GLN A 78 -4.14 -17.44 -20.70
CA GLN A 78 -2.71 -17.70 -20.60
C GLN A 78 -2.12 -17.45 -19.18
N ILE A 79 -2.79 -16.63 -18.37
CA ILE A 79 -2.35 -16.31 -17.01
C ILE A 79 -3.40 -16.71 -15.95
N VAL A 80 -4.52 -17.31 -16.34
CA VAL A 80 -5.56 -17.78 -15.42
C VAL A 80 -5.18 -19.16 -14.89
N SER A 81 -5.16 -19.32 -13.57
CA SER A 81 -5.01 -20.62 -12.92
C SER A 81 -6.34 -21.37 -12.81
N GLN A 82 -7.39 -20.64 -12.42
CA GLN A 82 -8.75 -21.19 -12.35
C GLN A 82 -9.80 -20.06 -12.41
N TYR A 83 -11.03 -20.45 -12.72
CA TYR A 83 -12.19 -19.56 -12.58
C TYR A 83 -13.43 -20.35 -12.17
N GLY A 84 -14.42 -19.67 -11.61
CA GLY A 84 -15.69 -20.26 -11.21
C GLY A 84 -16.79 -19.20 -11.07
N PHE A 85 -18.04 -19.62 -11.02
CA PHE A 85 -19.16 -18.73 -10.78
C PHE A 85 -19.55 -18.74 -9.30
N GLU A 86 -19.71 -17.57 -8.72
CA GLU A 86 -20.22 -17.34 -7.38
C GLU A 86 -21.44 -16.41 -7.44
N GLY A 87 -22.64 -17.01 -7.46
CA GLY A 87 -23.87 -16.23 -7.67
C GLY A 87 -23.87 -15.50 -9.01
N GLU A 88 -24.00 -14.19 -8.98
CA GLU A 88 -24.00 -13.29 -10.15
C GLU A 88 -22.60 -12.72 -10.45
N ALA A 89 -21.54 -13.44 -10.07
CA ALA A 89 -20.18 -13.02 -10.33
C ALA A 89 -19.32 -14.16 -10.87
N LEU A 90 -18.36 -13.82 -11.74
CA LEU A 90 -17.23 -14.66 -12.13
C LEU A 90 -16.06 -14.36 -11.20
N LEU A 91 -15.58 -15.37 -10.49
CA LEU A 91 -14.34 -15.33 -9.74
C LEU A 91 -13.23 -15.86 -10.63
N VAL A 92 -12.18 -15.08 -10.82
CA VAL A 92 -11.01 -15.43 -11.65
C VAL A 92 -9.78 -15.39 -10.78
N GLU A 93 -9.05 -16.50 -10.74
CA GLU A 93 -7.74 -16.57 -10.10
C GLU A 93 -6.66 -16.57 -11.17
N PHE A 94 -5.76 -15.62 -11.09
CA PHE A 94 -4.62 -15.47 -11.98
C PHE A 94 -3.38 -16.08 -11.32
N ASP A 95 -2.54 -16.76 -12.10
CA ASP A 95 -1.25 -17.26 -11.62
C ASP A 95 -0.27 -16.09 -11.41
N PRO A 96 0.20 -15.87 -10.17
CA PRO A 96 1.05 -14.71 -9.87
C PRO A 96 2.33 -14.66 -10.68
N ALA A 97 2.99 -15.82 -10.86
CA ALA A 97 4.30 -15.87 -11.50
C ALA A 97 4.22 -15.57 -13.00
N SER A 98 3.24 -16.14 -13.70
CA SER A 98 3.04 -15.88 -15.13
C SER A 98 2.50 -14.48 -15.39
N THR A 99 1.59 -13.98 -14.52
CA THR A 99 1.07 -12.62 -14.57
C THR A 99 2.18 -11.59 -14.45
N ASP A 100 2.97 -11.66 -13.38
CA ASP A 100 4.07 -10.74 -13.14
C ASP A 100 5.10 -10.75 -14.27
N ARG A 101 5.46 -11.92 -14.73
CA ARG A 101 6.40 -12.08 -15.85
C ARG A 101 5.88 -11.39 -17.11
N GLN A 102 4.62 -11.62 -17.48
CA GLN A 102 4.03 -11.04 -18.68
C GLN A 102 3.91 -9.51 -18.59
N LEU A 103 3.44 -9.00 -17.45
CA LEU A 103 3.31 -7.56 -17.26
C LEU A 103 4.67 -6.85 -17.22
N ARG A 104 5.70 -7.47 -16.60
CA ARG A 104 7.08 -6.94 -16.61
C ARG A 104 7.71 -6.98 -18.01
N GLN A 105 7.46 -8.03 -18.79
CA GLN A 105 7.88 -8.11 -20.18
C GLN A 105 7.22 -7.06 -21.07
N ALA A 106 5.98 -6.67 -20.74
CA ALA A 106 5.29 -5.53 -21.36
C ALA A 106 5.85 -4.17 -20.90
N GLY A 107 6.88 -4.12 -20.05
CA GLY A 107 7.49 -2.90 -19.56
C GLY A 107 6.70 -2.20 -18.44
N LEU A 108 5.72 -2.88 -17.84
CA LEU A 108 4.92 -2.30 -16.78
C LEU A 108 5.61 -2.39 -15.41
N ALA A 109 5.50 -1.31 -14.66
CA ALA A 109 5.89 -1.27 -13.27
C ALA A 109 4.79 -1.90 -12.40
N LEU A 110 5.14 -2.77 -11.45
CA LEU A 110 4.17 -3.50 -10.65
C LEU A 110 4.19 -3.06 -9.20
N TRP A 111 3.00 -2.90 -8.64
CA TRP A 111 2.74 -2.63 -7.24
C TRP A 111 2.41 -3.94 -6.51
N GLY A 112 3.32 -4.40 -5.69
CA GLY A 112 3.20 -5.65 -4.93
C GLY A 112 2.13 -5.63 -3.84
N ALA A 113 2.14 -6.66 -3.00
CA ALA A 113 1.15 -6.86 -1.93
C ALA A 113 1.33 -5.91 -0.74
N ASN A 114 2.54 -5.38 -0.52
CA ASN A 114 2.80 -4.43 0.57
C ASN A 114 2.29 -3.06 0.16
N ARG A 115 1.13 -2.70 0.68
CA ARG A 115 0.42 -1.46 0.36
C ARG A 115 0.06 -0.72 1.64
N PRO A 116 0.06 0.63 1.62
CA PRO A 116 -0.33 1.42 2.77
C PRO A 116 -1.77 1.12 3.18
N ALA A 117 -2.00 0.87 4.47
CA ALA A 117 -3.34 0.78 5.03
C ALA A 117 -3.99 2.16 5.03
N ILE A 118 -5.17 2.28 4.45
CA ILE A 118 -5.87 3.55 4.26
C ILE A 118 -7.05 3.60 5.23
N LEU A 119 -7.08 4.57 6.15
CA LEU A 119 -8.28 4.89 6.90
C LEU A 119 -9.09 5.92 6.13
N ALA A 120 -10.32 5.58 5.73
CA ALA A 120 -11.18 6.48 4.98
C ALA A 120 -12.30 7.07 5.84
N TRP A 121 -12.26 8.38 6.02
CA TRP A 121 -13.33 9.20 6.54
C TRP A 121 -14.26 9.60 5.39
N TRP A 122 -15.37 8.89 5.24
CA TRP A 122 -16.27 9.04 4.10
C TRP A 122 -17.62 9.59 4.53
N LEU A 123 -17.95 10.80 4.07
CA LEU A 123 -19.22 11.47 4.32
C LEU A 123 -20.11 11.35 3.08
N ASN A 124 -21.27 10.72 3.24
CA ASN A 124 -22.33 10.75 2.25
C ASN A 124 -23.29 11.91 2.55
N GLU A 125 -23.53 12.75 1.56
CA GLU A 125 -24.53 13.82 1.62
C GLU A 125 -25.62 13.58 0.58
N SER A 126 -26.86 13.54 1.01
CA SER A 126 -28.04 13.39 0.15
C SER A 126 -29.15 14.31 0.67
N PRO A 127 -30.27 14.46 -0.08
CA PRO A 127 -31.41 15.24 0.38
C PRO A 127 -31.96 14.79 1.75
N GLU A 128 -31.76 13.53 2.13
CA GLU A 128 -32.18 12.97 3.42
C GLU A 128 -31.25 13.35 4.57
N GLY A 129 -30.05 13.85 4.28
CA GLY A 129 -29.07 14.27 5.27
C GLY A 129 -27.65 13.85 4.98
N SER A 130 -26.78 14.12 5.95
CA SER A 130 -25.35 13.79 5.91
C SER A 130 -25.05 12.63 6.85
N GLN A 131 -24.27 11.66 6.41
CA GLN A 131 -23.91 10.48 7.18
C GLN A 131 -22.43 10.12 7.00
N LEU A 132 -21.69 10.09 8.11
CA LEU A 132 -20.35 9.51 8.14
C LEU A 132 -20.47 7.98 8.05
N VAL A 133 -19.76 7.38 7.09
CA VAL A 133 -19.78 5.93 6.88
C VAL A 133 -18.84 5.25 7.86
N GLY A 134 -19.41 4.43 8.74
CA GLY A 134 -18.68 3.61 9.70
C GLY A 134 -18.57 2.15 9.28
N GLU A 135 -17.64 1.44 9.92
CA GLU A 135 -17.30 0.04 9.66
C GLU A 135 -18.49 -0.91 9.67
N SER A 136 -19.42 -0.75 10.61
CA SER A 136 -20.58 -1.64 10.81
C SER A 136 -21.83 -1.24 9.99
N GLN A 137 -21.77 -0.15 9.24
CA GLN A 137 -22.92 0.34 8.48
C GLN A 137 -23.03 -0.36 7.13
N SER A 138 -24.25 -0.52 6.60
CA SER A 138 -24.47 -1.13 5.28
C SER A 138 -23.77 -0.39 4.13
N ALA A 139 -23.65 0.94 4.24
CA ALA A 139 -22.94 1.76 3.25
C ALA A 139 -21.43 1.44 3.15
N SER A 140 -20.84 0.77 4.16
CA SER A 140 -19.45 0.36 4.13
C SER A 140 -19.13 -0.72 3.10
N ALA A 141 -20.13 -1.53 2.72
CA ALA A 141 -19.94 -2.64 1.78
C ALA A 141 -19.41 -2.16 0.43
N SER A 142 -20.04 -1.15 -0.17
CA SER A 142 -19.60 -0.61 -1.46
C SER A 142 -18.18 -0.01 -1.41
N LEU A 143 -17.78 0.55 -0.28
CA LEU A 143 -16.41 1.09 -0.09
C LEU A 143 -15.39 -0.04 0.00
N ARG A 144 -15.70 -1.12 0.73
CA ARG A 144 -14.84 -2.30 0.84
C ARG A 144 -14.71 -3.02 -0.50
N ASP A 145 -15.82 -3.20 -1.22
CA ASP A 145 -15.82 -3.84 -2.53
C ASP A 145 -14.96 -3.04 -3.51
N ALA A 146 -15.12 -1.71 -3.55
CA ALA A 146 -14.30 -0.83 -4.37
C ALA A 146 -12.81 -0.88 -3.99
N ALA A 147 -12.48 -0.86 -2.71
CA ALA A 147 -11.11 -0.96 -2.23
C ALA A 147 -10.49 -2.32 -2.59
N GLN A 148 -11.21 -3.42 -2.38
CA GLN A 148 -10.80 -4.76 -2.76
C GLN A 148 -10.61 -4.88 -4.28
N HIS A 149 -11.53 -4.30 -5.06
CA HIS A 149 -11.45 -4.26 -6.52
C HIS A 149 -10.17 -3.57 -6.99
N ARG A 150 -9.69 -2.55 -6.27
CA ARG A 150 -8.42 -1.83 -6.54
C ARG A 150 -7.23 -2.37 -5.76
N GLY A 151 -7.43 -3.35 -4.89
CA GLY A 151 -6.38 -3.96 -4.07
C GLY A 151 -5.85 -3.02 -2.99
N LEU A 152 -6.67 -2.12 -2.47
CA LEU A 152 -6.30 -1.18 -1.41
C LEU A 152 -6.71 -1.73 -0.04
N PRO A 153 -5.79 -1.79 0.96
CA PRO A 153 -6.15 -2.12 2.33
C PRO A 153 -6.96 -0.98 2.95
N LEU A 154 -8.28 -1.11 2.99
CA LEU A 154 -9.19 -0.10 3.52
C LEU A 154 -9.59 -0.39 4.96
N ARG A 155 -9.53 0.62 5.80
CA ARG A 155 -10.13 0.70 7.14
C ARG A 155 -11.16 1.81 7.16
N LEU A 156 -12.22 1.63 7.95
CA LEU A 156 -13.25 2.65 8.16
C LEU A 156 -13.35 2.97 9.66
N PRO A 157 -13.72 4.19 10.03
CA PRO A 157 -13.94 4.54 11.43
C PRO A 157 -15.13 3.74 11.99
N LEU A 158 -15.21 3.62 13.31
CA LEU A 158 -16.37 3.03 13.98
C LEU A 158 -17.61 3.92 13.84
N ALA A 159 -17.40 5.21 13.55
CA ALA A 159 -18.41 6.26 13.48
C ALA A 159 -19.19 6.38 14.81
N ASP A 160 -18.48 6.31 15.95
CA ASP A 160 -19.02 6.59 17.26
C ASP A 160 -19.41 8.08 17.41
N LEU A 161 -19.98 8.47 18.56
CA LEU A 161 -20.45 9.84 18.76
C LEU A 161 -19.33 10.88 18.64
N SER A 162 -18.13 10.56 19.06
CA SER A 162 -16.97 11.47 18.96
C SER A 162 -16.52 11.64 17.50
N GLU A 163 -16.53 10.58 16.74
CA GLU A 163 -16.17 10.57 15.33
C GLU A 163 -17.25 11.20 14.45
N GLN A 164 -18.53 11.00 14.77
CA GLN A 164 -19.63 11.67 14.07
C GLN A 164 -19.54 13.20 14.15
N ALA A 165 -19.01 13.75 15.25
CA ALA A 165 -18.78 15.19 15.38
C ALA A 165 -17.74 15.72 14.38
N LEU A 166 -16.82 14.86 13.89
CA LEU A 166 -15.83 15.18 12.85
C LEU A 166 -16.38 14.95 11.44
N GLY A 167 -17.54 14.29 11.31
CA GLY A 167 -18.18 13.95 10.04
C GLY A 167 -18.88 15.15 9.39
N SER A 168 -18.16 16.25 9.17
CA SER A 168 -18.67 17.42 8.43
C SER A 168 -17.78 17.75 7.23
N ALA A 169 -18.37 18.33 6.19
CA ALA A 169 -17.64 18.72 5.00
C ALA A 169 -16.46 19.67 5.30
N ASP A 170 -16.65 20.59 6.24
CA ASP A 170 -15.63 21.57 6.62
C ASP A 170 -14.41 20.90 7.27
N VAL A 171 -14.64 19.91 8.14
CA VAL A 171 -13.56 19.15 8.78
C VAL A 171 -12.86 18.23 7.78
N LEU A 172 -13.63 17.47 6.98
CA LEU A 172 -13.08 16.51 6.03
C LEU A 172 -12.27 17.20 4.90
N LEU A 173 -12.71 18.38 4.48
CA LEU A 173 -12.04 19.15 3.44
C LEU A 173 -11.14 20.25 3.99
N ALA A 174 -10.83 20.25 5.29
CA ALA A 174 -9.86 21.16 5.88
C ALA A 174 -8.46 20.96 5.28
N ASN A 175 -7.68 22.03 5.16
CA ASN A 175 -6.30 21.92 4.69
C ASN A 175 -5.39 21.26 5.70
N ASP A 176 -5.66 21.46 6.98
CA ASP A 176 -4.99 20.80 8.09
C ASP A 176 -5.88 19.65 8.60
N PRO A 177 -5.44 18.40 8.50
CA PRO A 177 -6.20 17.23 8.94
C PRO A 177 -5.98 16.91 10.43
N GLN A 178 -5.48 17.81 11.27
CA GLN A 178 -5.04 17.51 12.62
C GLN A 178 -6.12 16.80 13.46
N ALA A 179 -7.36 17.29 13.42
CA ALA A 179 -8.47 16.66 14.15
C ALA A 179 -8.77 15.24 13.66
N LEU A 180 -8.65 14.99 12.34
CA LEU A 180 -8.80 13.65 11.77
C LEU A 180 -7.61 12.76 12.12
N ARG A 181 -6.38 13.27 12.12
CA ARG A 181 -5.17 12.52 12.50
C ARG A 181 -5.27 12.03 13.94
N GLU A 182 -5.62 12.92 14.88
CA GLU A 182 -5.78 12.57 16.29
C GLU A 182 -6.85 11.48 16.50
N ALA A 183 -8.00 11.60 15.84
CA ALA A 183 -9.04 10.59 15.91
C ALA A 183 -8.64 9.27 15.20
N SER A 184 -7.69 9.33 14.27
CA SER A 184 -7.24 8.19 13.48
C SER A 184 -6.13 7.36 14.14
N GLU A 185 -5.46 7.86 15.18
CA GLU A 185 -4.33 7.19 15.85
C GLU A 185 -4.64 5.76 16.30
N ARG A 186 -5.88 5.50 16.73
CA ARG A 186 -6.32 4.18 17.19
C ARG A 186 -6.47 3.13 16.07
N TYR A 187 -6.41 3.53 14.80
CA TYR A 187 -6.66 2.64 13.66
C TYR A 187 -5.39 2.11 13.01
N ASP A 188 -4.23 2.57 13.42
CA ASP A 188 -2.93 2.11 12.89
C ASP A 188 -2.94 2.08 11.35
N ALA A 189 -3.23 3.24 10.72
CA ALA A 189 -3.29 3.41 9.28
C ALA A 189 -2.09 4.22 8.78
N ASP A 190 -1.56 3.84 7.62
CA ASP A 190 -0.41 4.53 7.01
C ASP A 190 -0.84 5.79 6.25
N ALA A 191 -2.07 5.77 5.72
CA ALA A 191 -2.63 6.88 4.95
C ALA A 191 -4.02 7.27 5.47
N LEU A 192 -4.32 8.55 5.39
CA LEU A 192 -5.61 9.13 5.75
C LEU A 192 -6.31 9.62 4.49
N LEU A 193 -7.50 9.10 4.22
CA LEU A 193 -8.36 9.52 3.11
C LEU A 193 -9.62 10.20 3.66
N ALA A 194 -9.87 11.43 3.29
CA ALA A 194 -11.11 12.13 3.60
C ALA A 194 -11.90 12.36 2.31
N VAL A 195 -13.18 11.96 2.32
CA VAL A 195 -14.06 12.02 1.15
C VAL A 195 -15.39 12.66 1.54
N ARG A 196 -15.78 13.69 0.80
CA ARG A 196 -17.14 14.21 0.78
C ARG A 196 -17.81 13.75 -0.50
N ALA A 197 -18.78 12.86 -0.40
CA ALA A 197 -19.60 12.35 -1.49
C ALA A 197 -20.99 12.98 -1.44
N ALA A 198 -21.40 13.69 -2.48
CA ALA A 198 -22.66 14.37 -2.54
C ALA A 198 -23.47 13.91 -3.76
N GLU A 199 -24.77 13.69 -3.54
CA GLU A 199 -25.71 13.43 -4.62
C GLU A 199 -26.13 14.75 -5.31
N SER A 200 -26.06 14.79 -6.62
CA SER A 200 -26.42 15.96 -7.42
C SER A 200 -26.99 15.53 -8.76
N GLY A 201 -28.26 15.90 -9.04
CA GLY A 201 -28.87 15.67 -10.34
C GLY A 201 -28.98 14.21 -10.76
N GLY A 202 -29.13 13.28 -9.81
CA GLY A 202 -29.24 11.83 -10.09
C GLY A 202 -27.91 11.14 -10.31
N SER A 203 -26.78 11.81 -10.07
CA SER A 203 -25.44 11.24 -10.05
C SER A 203 -24.74 11.59 -8.73
N TRP A 204 -23.64 10.90 -8.45
CA TRP A 204 -22.84 11.12 -7.25
C TRP A 204 -21.51 11.76 -7.62
N GLN A 205 -21.10 12.75 -6.84
CA GLN A 205 -19.81 13.44 -6.99
C GLN A 205 -19.04 13.40 -5.67
N ALA A 206 -17.72 13.18 -5.77
CA ALA A 206 -16.85 13.22 -4.61
C ALA A 206 -15.76 14.29 -4.77
N THR A 207 -15.45 14.95 -3.65
CA THR A 207 -14.20 15.66 -3.45
C THR A 207 -13.42 14.91 -2.38
N TRP A 208 -12.16 14.60 -2.65
CA TRP A 208 -11.36 13.81 -1.73
C TRP A 208 -9.99 14.43 -1.49
N ARG A 209 -9.42 14.11 -0.35
CA ARG A 209 -8.06 14.43 0.08
C ARG A 209 -7.41 13.19 0.66
N LEU A 210 -6.14 13.00 0.33
CA LEU A 210 -5.32 11.88 0.77
C LEU A 210 -4.04 12.43 1.39
N TRP A 211 -3.68 11.95 2.58
CA TRP A 211 -2.41 12.24 3.23
C TRP A 211 -1.66 10.93 3.45
N LEU A 212 -0.37 10.94 3.08
CA LEU A 212 0.59 9.87 3.36
C LEU A 212 1.82 10.54 3.99
N GLY A 213 1.98 10.40 5.31
CA GLY A 213 2.90 11.23 6.06
C GLY A 213 2.57 12.71 5.92
N ASP A 214 3.55 13.52 5.50
CA ASP A 214 3.39 14.97 5.28
C ASP A 214 2.91 15.32 3.86
N GLU A 215 2.89 14.36 2.96
CA GLU A 215 2.47 14.57 1.59
C GLU A 215 0.95 14.54 1.47
N ARG A 216 0.44 15.46 0.64
CA ARG A 216 -1.00 15.62 0.40
C ARG A 216 -1.33 15.55 -1.07
N GLU A 217 -2.32 14.73 -1.40
CA GLU A 217 -2.97 14.66 -2.70
C GLU A 217 -4.45 15.03 -2.57
N GLN A 218 -5.07 15.43 -3.66
CA GLN A 218 -6.50 15.73 -3.69
C GLN A 218 -7.06 15.52 -5.08
N GLY A 219 -8.39 15.35 -5.15
CA GLY A 219 -9.05 15.19 -6.44
C GLY A 219 -10.56 15.19 -6.34
N LYS A 220 -11.18 14.93 -7.47
CA LYS A 220 -12.63 14.76 -7.62
C LYS A 220 -12.89 13.45 -8.36
N ALA A 221 -14.06 12.89 -8.15
CA ALA A 221 -14.55 11.72 -8.86
C ALA A 221 -16.07 11.83 -9.04
N GLU A 222 -16.61 11.10 -10.02
CA GLU A 222 -18.03 11.04 -10.33
C GLU A 222 -18.45 9.59 -10.55
N GLY A 223 -19.69 9.29 -10.22
CA GLY A 223 -20.29 7.96 -10.40
C GLY A 223 -21.79 8.06 -10.61
N ALA A 224 -22.35 7.11 -11.35
CA ALA A 224 -23.79 7.02 -11.55
C ALA A 224 -24.55 6.73 -10.24
N ASP A 225 -23.89 6.00 -9.34
CA ASP A 225 -24.39 5.64 -8.02
C ASP A 225 -23.24 5.62 -7.00
N ARG A 226 -23.54 5.26 -5.74
CA ARG A 226 -22.56 5.21 -4.65
C ARG A 226 -21.44 4.19 -4.89
N ALA A 227 -21.76 3.05 -5.49
CA ALA A 227 -20.77 2.00 -5.75
C ALA A 227 -19.81 2.41 -6.87
N ALA A 228 -20.32 2.96 -7.96
CA ALA A 228 -19.52 3.51 -9.05
C ALA A 228 -18.65 4.67 -8.59
N LEU A 229 -19.18 5.57 -7.72
CA LEU A 229 -18.39 6.64 -7.13
C LEU A 229 -17.25 6.10 -6.25
N ALA A 230 -17.55 5.10 -5.39
CA ALA A 230 -16.54 4.49 -4.54
C ALA A 230 -15.40 3.88 -5.37
N ASP A 231 -15.71 3.15 -6.44
CA ASP A 231 -14.71 2.57 -7.33
C ASP A 231 -13.88 3.65 -8.04
N ALA A 232 -14.50 4.73 -8.51
CA ALA A 232 -13.81 5.86 -9.13
C ALA A 232 -12.86 6.58 -8.16
N VAL A 233 -13.27 6.79 -6.90
CA VAL A 233 -12.39 7.37 -5.86
C VAL A 233 -11.23 6.44 -5.56
N MET A 234 -11.49 5.14 -5.35
CA MET A 234 -10.44 4.17 -5.04
C MET A 234 -9.45 4.01 -6.21
N LEU A 235 -9.91 4.08 -7.45
CA LEU A 235 -9.03 4.12 -8.61
C LEU A 235 -8.12 5.37 -8.58
N ALA A 236 -8.72 6.55 -8.39
CA ALA A 236 -7.96 7.80 -8.32
C ALA A 236 -6.92 7.80 -7.17
N VAL A 237 -7.28 7.23 -6.01
CA VAL A 237 -6.36 7.05 -4.88
C VAL A 237 -5.23 6.09 -5.24
N ALA A 238 -5.53 4.96 -5.88
CA ALA A 238 -4.52 4.01 -6.34
C ALA A 238 -3.52 4.66 -7.32
N GLU A 239 -4.01 5.46 -8.27
CA GLU A 239 -3.17 6.20 -9.22
C GLU A 239 -2.23 7.21 -8.57
N ARG A 240 -2.61 7.78 -7.42
CA ARG A 240 -1.75 8.71 -6.65
C ARG A 240 -0.72 7.98 -5.80
N LEU A 241 -1.08 6.83 -5.24
CA LEU A 241 -0.19 6.05 -4.39
C LEU A 241 0.80 5.20 -5.18
N ALA A 242 0.34 4.52 -6.24
CA ALA A 242 1.15 3.54 -6.96
C ALA A 242 2.54 4.03 -7.40
N PRO A 243 2.73 5.25 -7.95
CA PRO A 243 4.05 5.72 -8.39
C PRO A 243 5.14 5.67 -7.31
N ARG A 244 4.75 5.67 -6.02
CA ARG A 244 5.67 5.64 -4.88
C ARG A 244 6.15 4.23 -4.54
N PHE A 245 5.34 3.21 -4.89
CA PHE A 245 5.54 1.83 -4.46
C PHE A 245 5.81 0.86 -5.61
N VAL A 246 5.55 1.25 -6.86
CA VAL A 246 5.77 0.38 -8.02
C VAL A 246 7.25 0.20 -8.32
N VAL A 247 7.63 -1.02 -8.71
CA VAL A 247 8.98 -1.34 -9.18
C VAL A 247 9.05 -1.15 -10.68
N LYS A 248 9.75 -0.11 -11.14
CA LYS A 248 9.94 0.16 -12.58
C LYS A 248 10.94 -0.83 -13.16
N PRO A 249 10.64 -1.48 -14.29
CA PRO A 249 11.61 -2.32 -14.99
C PRO A 249 12.87 -1.52 -15.35
N GLY A 250 14.05 -2.06 -15.02
CA GLY A 250 15.33 -1.43 -15.34
C GLY A 250 15.78 -0.27 -14.42
N ALA A 251 14.94 0.20 -13.49
CA ALA A 251 15.34 1.21 -12.50
C ALA A 251 15.97 0.61 -11.24
N ALA A 252 15.96 -0.71 -11.13
CA ALA A 252 16.52 -1.39 -9.98
C ALA A 252 18.05 -1.29 -10.02
N GLN A 253 18.62 -0.75 -8.95
CA GLN A 253 20.06 -0.74 -8.68
C GLN A 253 20.37 -1.79 -7.62
N SER A 254 21.60 -2.30 -7.65
CA SER A 254 22.09 -3.17 -6.58
C SER A 254 22.46 -2.30 -5.40
N LEU A 255 21.68 -2.34 -4.33
CA LEU A 255 21.85 -1.56 -3.12
C LEU A 255 22.22 -2.46 -1.94
N THR A 256 23.06 -1.95 -1.06
CA THR A 256 23.32 -2.56 0.24
C THR A 256 22.36 -1.95 1.26
N LEU A 257 21.49 -2.76 1.82
CA LEU A 257 20.58 -2.38 2.90
C LEU A 257 21.11 -2.87 4.24
N VAL A 258 21.33 -1.97 5.18
CA VAL A 258 21.69 -2.29 6.54
C VAL A 258 20.50 -1.98 7.44
N VAL A 259 20.08 -2.96 8.24
CA VAL A 259 18.96 -2.81 9.18
C VAL A 259 19.43 -3.16 10.59
N GLU A 260 19.16 -2.25 11.53
CA GLU A 260 19.52 -2.41 12.95
C GLU A 260 18.27 -2.61 13.83
N GLY A 261 18.45 -3.28 14.97
CA GLY A 261 17.37 -3.53 15.92
C GLY A 261 16.48 -4.71 15.55
N ALA A 262 16.95 -5.62 14.70
CA ALA A 262 16.21 -6.81 14.29
C ALA A 262 16.18 -7.86 15.40
N ASP A 263 14.98 -8.25 15.83
CA ASP A 263 14.71 -9.50 16.54
C ASP A 263 14.18 -10.56 15.56
N LEU A 264 13.89 -11.76 16.04
CA LEU A 264 13.42 -12.86 15.19
C LEU A 264 12.08 -12.54 14.48
N SER A 265 11.18 -11.83 15.14
CA SER A 265 9.88 -11.44 14.57
C SER A 265 10.07 -10.40 13.47
N ARG A 266 10.89 -9.38 13.74
CA ARG A 266 11.26 -8.31 12.80
C ARG A 266 12.04 -8.86 11.61
N PHE A 267 12.91 -9.83 11.83
CA PHE A 267 13.61 -10.54 10.76
C PHE A 267 12.62 -11.20 9.79
N ALA A 268 11.66 -11.99 10.31
CA ALA A 268 10.66 -12.65 9.48
C ALA A 268 9.74 -11.68 8.72
N ALA A 269 9.46 -10.51 9.31
CA ALA A 269 8.70 -9.45 8.66
C ALA A 269 9.50 -8.79 7.54
N LEU A 270 10.80 -8.51 7.80
CA LEU A 270 11.72 -7.91 6.83
C LEU A 270 11.93 -8.82 5.61
N GLU A 271 12.12 -10.12 5.81
CA GLU A 271 12.25 -11.09 4.72
C GLU A 271 11.04 -11.04 3.77
N ARG A 272 9.82 -11.01 4.31
CA ARG A 272 8.59 -10.88 3.51
C ARG A 272 8.49 -9.54 2.80
N LEU A 273 8.88 -8.45 3.46
CA LEU A 273 8.88 -7.11 2.89
C LEU A 273 9.86 -6.99 1.73
N LEU A 274 11.01 -7.65 1.84
CA LEU A 274 12.09 -7.58 0.87
C LEU A 274 11.98 -8.59 -0.28
N GLU A 275 11.04 -9.52 -0.22
CA GLU A 275 10.81 -10.53 -1.26
C GLU A 275 10.71 -9.93 -2.69
N PRO A 276 9.95 -8.81 -2.92
CA PRO A 276 9.84 -8.21 -4.25
C PRO A 276 11.15 -7.62 -4.79
N PHE A 277 12.13 -7.39 -3.92
CA PHE A 277 13.41 -6.74 -4.24
C PHE A 277 14.56 -7.71 -4.47
N ALA A 278 14.26 -9.00 -4.63
CA ALA A 278 15.27 -10.05 -4.80
C ALA A 278 16.39 -9.99 -3.76
N ALA A 279 15.98 -9.72 -2.50
CA ALA A 279 16.92 -9.53 -1.40
C ALA A 279 17.73 -10.80 -1.13
N ARG A 280 19.01 -10.60 -0.83
CA ARG A 280 19.92 -11.66 -0.41
C ARG A 280 20.60 -11.23 0.88
N LEU A 281 20.37 -11.96 1.93
CA LEU A 281 21.04 -11.75 3.20
C LEU A 281 22.56 -12.03 3.02
N GLN A 282 23.38 -11.05 3.38
CA GLN A 282 24.84 -11.14 3.24
C GLN A 282 25.48 -11.40 4.61
N GLU A 283 24.98 -10.75 5.66
CA GLU A 283 25.59 -10.78 6.98
C GLU A 283 24.55 -10.64 8.08
N ILE A 284 24.74 -11.34 9.18
CA ILE A 284 24.01 -11.18 10.43
C ILE A 284 25.04 -10.95 11.54
N ASP A 285 24.97 -9.80 12.19
CA ASP A 285 25.79 -9.48 13.35
C ASP A 285 24.88 -9.00 14.50
N GLY A 286 24.58 -9.92 15.41
CA GLY A 286 23.65 -9.66 16.51
C GLY A 286 22.27 -9.23 16.01
N GLN A 287 21.90 -7.98 16.21
CA GLN A 287 20.65 -7.37 15.74
C GLN A 287 20.81 -6.54 14.46
N ARG A 288 21.97 -6.62 13.83
CA ARG A 288 22.28 -5.95 12.57
C ARG A 288 22.19 -6.95 11.43
N LEU A 289 21.44 -6.60 10.40
CA LEU A 289 21.25 -7.40 9.18
C LEU A 289 21.78 -6.60 7.98
N VAL A 290 22.49 -7.26 7.08
CA VAL A 290 22.99 -6.66 5.85
C VAL A 290 22.44 -7.45 4.67
N TYR A 291 21.74 -6.77 3.80
CA TYR A 291 21.14 -7.34 2.58
C TYR A 291 21.72 -6.70 1.32
N GLN A 292 21.84 -7.48 0.29
CA GLN A 292 21.95 -7.00 -1.08
C GLN A 292 20.54 -7.04 -1.69
N VAL A 293 20.05 -5.89 -2.15
CA VAL A 293 18.69 -5.76 -2.72
C VAL A 293 18.75 -5.15 -4.11
N SER A 294 17.75 -5.47 -4.93
CA SER A 294 17.58 -4.88 -6.26
C SER A 294 16.36 -3.97 -6.26
N ALA A 295 16.56 -2.68 -6.06
CA ALA A 295 15.51 -1.70 -5.90
C ALA A 295 15.94 -0.29 -6.34
N SER A 296 15.00 0.64 -6.53
CA SER A 296 15.35 2.06 -6.45
C SER A 296 15.38 2.50 -4.98
N PRO A 297 16.24 3.47 -4.61
CA PRO A 297 16.31 3.98 -3.25
C PRO A 297 14.96 4.48 -2.73
N GLU A 298 14.18 5.17 -3.56
CA GLU A 298 12.88 5.74 -3.21
C GLU A 298 11.85 4.65 -2.88
N GLN A 299 11.80 3.58 -3.69
CA GLN A 299 10.90 2.45 -3.47
C GLN A 299 11.23 1.71 -2.18
N LEU A 300 12.54 1.48 -1.94
CA LEU A 300 12.98 0.80 -0.75
C LEU A 300 12.64 1.62 0.51
N ARG A 301 12.85 2.95 0.46
CA ARG A 301 12.44 3.87 1.54
C ARG A 301 10.94 3.81 1.80
N ALA A 302 10.11 3.88 0.75
CA ALA A 302 8.66 3.82 0.88
C ALA A 302 8.20 2.51 1.51
N GLN A 303 8.77 1.37 1.10
CA GLN A 303 8.41 0.06 1.65
C GLN A 303 8.88 -0.12 3.09
N LEU A 304 10.09 0.33 3.44
CA LEU A 304 10.62 0.23 4.80
C LEU A 304 9.89 1.15 5.77
N ALA A 305 9.43 2.33 5.30
CA ALA A 305 8.59 3.24 6.08
C ALA A 305 7.24 2.60 6.48
N LEU A 306 6.61 1.79 5.61
CA LEU A 306 5.41 1.03 5.95
C LEU A 306 5.63 0.00 7.07
N ALA A 307 6.86 -0.49 7.22
CA ALA A 307 7.25 -1.36 8.33
C ALA A 307 7.81 -0.59 9.53
N GLN A 308 7.56 0.74 9.59
CA GLN A 308 8.00 1.64 10.65
C GLN A 308 9.52 1.69 10.86
N LEU A 309 10.32 1.34 9.84
CA LEU A 309 11.75 1.55 9.87
C LEU A 309 12.08 3.00 9.54
N GLN A 310 12.98 3.57 10.33
CA GLN A 310 13.48 4.93 10.15
C GLN A 310 14.82 4.92 9.45
N GLU A 311 15.00 5.75 8.42
CA GLU A 311 16.29 5.93 7.77
C GLU A 311 17.26 6.64 8.72
N VAL A 312 18.44 6.07 8.90
CA VAL A 312 19.51 6.64 9.73
C VAL A 312 20.53 7.29 8.81
N SER A 313 20.57 8.63 8.84
CA SER A 313 21.65 9.38 8.21
C SER A 313 22.83 9.40 9.18
N GLU A 314 23.86 8.57 8.95
CA GLU A 314 25.10 8.72 9.72
C GLU A 314 25.88 9.94 9.25
N PRO A 315 26.38 10.77 10.19
CA PRO A 315 27.53 11.59 9.90
C PRO A 315 28.69 10.65 9.54
N LEU A 316 29.41 10.95 8.47
CA LEU A 316 30.68 10.29 8.14
C LEU A 316 31.47 10.07 9.43
N ASP A 317 31.62 8.80 9.85
CA ASP A 317 32.51 8.46 10.94
C ASP A 317 33.88 9.08 10.65
N ALA A 318 34.20 10.10 11.40
CA ALA A 318 35.57 10.55 11.53
C ALA A 318 36.35 9.34 12.05
N ALA A 319 37.16 8.75 11.19
CA ALA A 319 38.13 7.75 11.59
C ALA A 319 38.80 8.24 12.87
N GLU A 320 38.66 7.48 13.95
CA GLU A 320 39.42 7.75 15.19
C GLU A 320 40.90 7.91 14.79
N PRO A 321 41.55 9.01 15.18
CA PRO A 321 42.96 9.17 14.89
C PRO A 321 43.73 8.15 15.73
N VAL A 322 44.19 7.09 15.09
CA VAL A 322 45.25 6.26 15.66
C VAL A 322 46.47 7.17 15.86
N GLN A 323 46.67 7.59 17.10
CA GLN A 323 47.90 8.26 17.50
C GLN A 323 49.03 7.25 17.41
N ASN A 324 49.81 7.33 16.35
CA ASN A 324 51.16 6.82 16.34
C ASN A 324 52.09 7.90 15.76
N PRO A 325 53.04 8.42 16.53
CA PRO A 325 53.95 9.46 16.05
C PRO A 325 55.16 8.78 15.42
N GLN A 326 55.28 8.85 14.11
CA GLN A 326 56.54 9.02 13.37
C GLN A 326 56.41 8.62 11.88
N GLU A 327 56.89 9.55 11.06
CA GLU A 327 57.26 9.46 9.62
C GLU A 327 56.25 9.99 8.60
N SER A 328 56.63 11.20 8.12
CA SER A 328 56.17 11.80 6.83
C SER A 328 57.12 11.34 5.69
N PRO A 329 56.85 11.58 4.37
CA PRO A 329 55.71 12.17 3.67
C PRO A 329 55.31 11.44 2.36
N LYS A 330 54.16 11.87 1.80
CA LYS A 330 53.72 11.66 0.41
C LYS A 330 53.21 10.27 0.02
N ASP A 331 51.87 10.14 0.10
CA ASP A 331 51.05 9.69 -1.03
C ASP A 331 49.60 10.02 -0.73
N GLU A 332 48.91 10.47 -1.75
CA GLU A 332 47.48 10.88 -1.70
C GLU A 332 46.66 9.79 -1.00
N ALA A 333 46.05 10.15 0.15
CA ALA A 333 45.06 9.31 0.79
C ALA A 333 43.89 9.07 -0.20
N PRO A 334 43.44 7.80 -0.42
CA PRO A 334 42.28 7.53 -1.23
C PRO A 334 41.08 8.21 -0.59
N GLN A 335 40.53 9.21 -1.25
CA GLN A 335 39.24 9.80 -0.89
C GLN A 335 38.21 8.68 -0.95
N VAL A 336 37.75 8.19 0.18
CA VAL A 336 36.61 7.28 0.29
C VAL A 336 35.39 8.08 -0.18
N LYS A 337 35.03 7.93 -1.45
CA LYS A 337 33.78 8.46 -1.98
C LYS A 337 32.64 7.90 -1.12
N PRO A 338 31.66 8.73 -0.70
CA PRO A 338 30.48 8.22 -0.03
C PRO A 338 29.86 7.13 -0.90
N ARG A 339 29.65 5.94 -0.34
CA ARG A 339 28.97 4.85 -1.05
C ARG A 339 27.50 5.23 -1.21
N THR A 340 27.16 5.78 -2.35
CA THR A 340 25.80 6.16 -2.75
C THR A 340 24.87 4.94 -2.90
N ASP A 341 25.39 3.76 -2.73
CA ASP A 341 24.73 2.47 -2.89
C ASP A 341 24.32 1.80 -1.56
N GLN A 342 24.52 2.49 -0.43
CA GLN A 342 24.17 1.95 0.90
C GLN A 342 23.06 2.77 1.56
N LEU A 343 22.03 2.07 2.03
CA LEU A 343 20.94 2.62 2.84
C LEU A 343 20.94 1.97 4.21
N ARG A 344 20.71 2.76 5.26
CA ARG A 344 20.68 2.30 6.66
C ARG A 344 19.36 2.64 7.30
N PHE A 345 18.79 1.66 8.01
CA PHE A 345 17.52 1.80 8.70
C PHE A 345 17.58 1.20 10.09
N ARG A 346 16.71 1.66 10.97
CA ARG A 346 16.52 1.16 12.32
C ARG A 346 15.03 1.08 12.65
N TRP A 347 14.66 0.07 13.45
CA TRP A 347 13.36 0.04 14.10
C TRP A 347 13.29 0.97 15.29
#